data_1d3f0790b8d0951037fbfd2b4a424d1d
#
_entry.id   1d3f0790b8d0951037fbfd2b4a424d1d
#
_cell.length_a   1.000
_cell.length_b   1.000
_cell.length_c   1.000
_cell.angle_alpha   90.00
_cell.angle_beta   90.00
_cell.angle_gamma   90.00
#
_symmetry.space_group_name_H-M   'P 1'
#
loop_
_entity.id
_entity.type
_entity.pdbx_description
1 polymer ?
#
loop_
_entity_poly.entity_id
_entity_poly.type
_entity_poly.pdbx_seq_one_letter_code
_entity_poly.pdbx_strand_id
1 'polypeptide(L)'
;MDVLGSPTILLFDIDGVIRDVAGSYRRALQCTVQHYCGWQPSADVIDALKAEGAWNNDWDASLELLRRHGAELPDRAALIDVFSGFYFGGDPDGDPSQWTGFIGDEPLLVDASFFATLSKRKLRWGFVSGAEPPSARFVLQQRLGLQDPPLIAMGDAPDKPDPT
;
A
#
# COMPACT_ATOMS: atom_id res chain seq x y z
N MET A 1 8.10 -22.93 -39.16
CA MET A 1 7.90 -23.41 -37.75
C MET A 1 7.64 -22.19 -36.92
N ASP A 2 6.37 -21.88 -36.68
CA ASP A 2 5.99 -20.84 -35.74
C ASP A 2 6.33 -21.32 -34.35
N VAL A 3 7.35 -20.72 -33.75
CA VAL A 3 7.57 -20.80 -32.32
C VAL A 3 6.39 -20.00 -31.72
N LEU A 4 5.32 -20.71 -31.38
CA LEU A 4 4.24 -20.17 -30.57
C LEU A 4 4.89 -19.74 -29.27
N GLY A 5 5.30 -18.48 -29.19
CA GLY A 5 5.83 -17.92 -27.96
C GLY A 5 4.80 -18.10 -26.86
N SER A 6 5.23 -18.61 -25.73
CA SER A 6 4.38 -18.71 -24.54
C SER A 6 3.71 -17.35 -24.30
N PRO A 7 2.41 -17.30 -23.97
CA PRO A 7 1.72 -16.04 -23.77
C PRO A 7 2.39 -15.25 -22.64
N THR A 8 2.97 -14.12 -22.99
CA THR A 8 3.60 -13.24 -22.00
C THR A 8 2.52 -12.49 -21.23
N ILE A 9 2.62 -12.52 -19.91
CA ILE A 9 1.79 -11.72 -19.00
C ILE A 9 2.71 -10.77 -18.26
N LEU A 10 2.35 -9.50 -18.21
CA LEU A 10 3.03 -8.47 -17.42
C LEU A 10 2.32 -8.33 -16.08
N LEU A 11 3.02 -8.59 -14.99
CA LEU A 11 2.51 -8.40 -13.64
C LEU A 11 3.19 -7.18 -13.02
N PHE A 12 2.39 -6.25 -12.54
CA PHE A 12 2.84 -5.01 -11.91
C PHE A 12 2.60 -5.07 -10.41
N ASP A 13 3.57 -4.62 -9.64
CA ASP A 13 3.32 -4.20 -8.26
C ASP A 13 2.55 -2.88 -8.26
N ILE A 14 2.00 -2.48 -7.13
CA ILE A 14 1.25 -1.23 -6.99
C ILE A 14 2.09 -0.19 -6.25
N ASP A 15 2.56 -0.50 -5.06
CA ASP A 15 3.28 0.43 -4.21
C ASP A 15 4.69 0.70 -4.75
N GLY A 16 5.01 1.95 -5.01
CA GLY A 16 6.26 2.36 -5.64
C GLY A 16 6.33 2.13 -7.16
N VAL A 17 5.29 1.55 -7.78
CA VAL A 17 5.21 1.28 -9.23
C VAL A 17 4.06 2.05 -9.88
N ILE A 18 2.87 1.96 -9.31
CA ILE A 18 1.67 2.65 -9.79
C ILE A 18 1.44 3.95 -9.02
N ARG A 19 1.70 3.93 -7.72
CA ARG A 19 1.59 5.09 -6.83
C ARG A 19 2.82 5.25 -5.96
N ASP A 20 3.10 6.48 -5.54
CA ASP A 20 4.11 6.77 -4.54
C ASP A 20 3.48 6.78 -3.14
N VAL A 21 3.82 5.78 -2.34
CA VAL A 21 3.33 5.61 -0.96
C VAL A 21 4.26 6.16 0.11
N ALA A 22 5.43 6.66 -0.26
CA ALA A 22 6.44 7.10 0.70
C ALA A 22 5.91 8.21 1.64
N GLY A 23 5.06 9.09 1.12
CA GLY A 23 4.43 10.16 1.90
C GLY A 23 3.25 9.71 2.73
N SER A 24 2.40 8.81 2.25
CA SER A 24 1.13 8.42 2.89
C SER A 24 1.32 7.47 4.07
N TYR A 25 1.96 6.33 3.86
CA TYR A 25 2.22 5.35 4.93
C TYR A 25 3.14 5.94 6.02
N ARG A 26 4.17 6.69 5.62
CA ARG A 26 5.06 7.35 6.56
C ARG A 26 4.32 8.36 7.44
N ARG A 27 3.44 9.17 6.86
CA ARG A 27 2.61 10.13 7.60
C ARG A 27 1.64 9.42 8.54
N ALA A 28 1.00 8.35 8.08
CA ALA A 28 0.10 7.55 8.92
C ALA A 28 0.84 6.95 10.12
N LEU A 29 2.04 6.39 9.90
CA LEU A 29 2.90 5.88 10.97
C LEU A 29 3.27 6.99 11.96
N GLN A 30 3.71 8.15 11.48
CA GLN A 30 4.08 9.30 12.32
C GLN A 30 2.89 9.76 13.18
N CYS A 31 1.72 9.92 12.56
CA CYS A 31 0.51 10.34 13.26
C CYS A 31 0.03 9.28 14.27
N THR A 32 0.17 8.00 13.94
CA THR A 32 -0.20 6.90 14.84
C THR A 32 0.69 6.90 16.08
N VAL A 33 2.00 6.98 15.92
CA VAL A 33 2.93 7.05 17.06
C VAL A 33 2.64 8.29 17.91
N GLN A 34 2.46 9.46 17.26
CA GLN A 34 2.13 10.71 17.96
C GLN A 34 0.81 10.62 18.72
N HIS A 35 -0.18 9.93 18.18
CA HIS A 35 -1.48 9.74 18.84
C HIS A 35 -1.33 9.06 20.21
N TYR A 36 -0.47 8.03 20.29
CA TYR A 36 -0.31 7.26 21.53
C TYR A 36 0.64 7.85 22.55
N CYS A 37 1.69 8.58 22.13
CA CYS A 37 2.70 9.06 23.07
C CYS A 37 3.05 10.55 22.95
N GLY A 38 2.41 11.27 22.05
CA GLY A 38 2.67 12.71 21.84
C GLY A 38 3.98 13.02 21.10
N TRP A 39 4.85 12.02 20.88
CA TRP A 39 6.08 12.17 20.12
C TRP A 39 5.88 11.77 18.66
N GLN A 40 6.28 12.63 17.73
CA GLN A 40 6.27 12.35 16.31
C GLN A 40 7.67 11.95 15.84
N PRO A 41 7.87 10.70 15.38
CA PRO A 41 9.17 10.29 14.86
C PRO A 41 9.51 11.03 13.57
N SER A 42 10.78 11.42 13.43
CA SER A 42 11.27 12.01 12.17
C SER A 42 11.41 10.95 11.08
N ALA A 43 11.52 11.40 9.82
CA ALA A 43 11.76 10.50 8.70
C ALA A 43 13.02 9.66 8.90
N ASP A 44 14.11 10.27 9.39
CA ASP A 44 15.39 9.59 9.62
C ASP A 44 15.28 8.47 10.66
N VAL A 45 14.47 8.67 11.70
CA VAL A 45 14.22 7.65 12.74
C VAL A 45 13.46 6.45 12.14
N ILE A 46 12.47 6.71 11.29
CA ILE A 46 11.72 5.66 10.60
C ILE A 46 12.62 4.91 9.62
N ASP A 47 13.43 5.64 8.84
CA ASP A 47 14.34 5.04 7.87
C ASP A 47 15.41 4.18 8.55
N ALA A 48 15.95 4.64 9.69
CA ALA A 48 16.90 3.87 10.49
C ALA A 48 16.26 2.58 11.03
N LEU A 49 15.02 2.65 11.52
CA LEU A 49 14.29 1.46 11.98
C LEU A 49 14.08 0.46 10.83
N LYS A 50 13.60 0.93 9.68
CA LYS A 50 13.35 0.06 8.52
C LYS A 50 14.63 -0.54 7.94
N ALA A 51 15.76 0.14 8.04
CA ALA A 51 17.07 -0.35 7.62
C ALA A 51 17.55 -1.57 8.43
N GLU A 52 16.98 -1.83 9.61
CA GLU A 52 17.25 -3.05 10.38
C GLU A 52 16.69 -4.32 9.69
N GLY A 53 15.80 -4.17 8.70
CA GLY A 53 15.26 -5.26 7.87
C GLY A 53 14.12 -6.08 8.49
N ALA A 54 13.80 -5.85 9.78
CA ALA A 54 12.75 -6.59 10.50
C ALA A 54 11.40 -5.84 10.53
N TRP A 55 11.37 -4.55 10.19
CA TRP A 55 10.25 -3.65 10.42
C TRP A 55 9.62 -3.13 9.12
N ASN A 56 9.41 -4.01 8.15
CA ASN A 56 8.80 -3.64 6.86
C ASN A 56 7.30 -3.33 6.99
N ASN A 57 6.60 -4.03 7.89
CA ASN A 57 5.21 -3.76 8.18
C ASN A 57 5.08 -2.49 9.04
N ASP A 58 4.28 -1.52 8.57
CA ASP A 58 4.17 -0.21 9.22
C ASP A 58 3.46 -0.26 10.58
N TRP A 59 2.56 -1.19 10.79
CA TRP A 59 1.91 -1.39 12.09
C TRP A 59 2.90 -1.91 13.13
N ASP A 60 3.71 -2.90 12.75
CA ASP A 60 4.75 -3.47 13.63
C ASP A 60 5.87 -2.45 13.88
N ALA A 61 6.23 -1.65 12.85
CA ALA A 61 7.16 -0.53 12.99
C ALA A 61 6.62 0.54 13.96
N SER A 62 5.33 0.84 13.92
CA SER A 62 4.70 1.78 14.85
C SER A 62 4.76 1.28 16.30
N LEU A 63 4.44 0.00 16.53
CA LEU A 63 4.56 -0.62 17.88
C LEU A 63 6.01 -0.60 18.38
N GLU A 64 6.98 -0.91 17.52
CA GLU A 64 8.39 -0.88 17.91
C GLU A 64 8.90 0.53 18.23
N LEU A 65 8.46 1.54 17.50
CA LEU A 65 8.79 2.94 17.81
C LEU A 65 8.21 3.36 19.17
N LEU A 66 6.96 2.99 19.47
CA LEU A 66 6.35 3.22 20.78
C LEU A 66 7.14 2.54 21.90
N ARG A 67 7.51 1.27 21.69
CA ARG A 67 8.31 0.50 22.65
C ARG A 67 9.67 1.15 22.93
N ARG A 68 10.39 1.57 21.88
CA ARG A 68 11.69 2.25 22.00
C ARG A 68 11.58 3.60 22.68
N HIS A 69 10.46 4.29 22.48
CA HIS A 69 10.17 5.56 23.14
C HIS A 69 9.77 5.38 24.61
N GLY A 70 9.57 4.14 25.08
CA GLY A 70 9.16 3.86 26.45
C GLY A 70 7.68 4.13 26.72
N ALA A 71 6.84 4.17 25.68
CA ALA A 71 5.40 4.35 25.79
C ALA A 71 4.70 3.04 26.18
N GLU A 72 3.52 3.16 26.75
CA GLU A 72 2.61 2.03 26.92
C GLU A 72 2.16 1.54 25.52
N LEU A 73 2.22 0.24 25.29
CA LEU A 73 1.86 -0.34 24.01
C LEU A 73 0.35 -0.57 23.93
N PRO A 74 -0.31 -0.06 22.89
CA PRO A 74 -1.70 -0.42 22.63
C PRO A 74 -1.81 -1.86 22.14
N ASP A 75 -3.03 -2.40 22.17
CA ASP A 75 -3.36 -3.61 21.42
C ASP A 75 -3.14 -3.38 19.93
N ARG A 76 -2.63 -4.41 19.23
CA ARG A 76 -2.28 -4.32 17.81
C ARG A 76 -3.49 -3.95 16.93
N ALA A 77 -4.67 -4.50 17.23
CA ALA A 77 -5.90 -4.17 16.50
C ALA A 77 -6.28 -2.70 16.68
N ALA A 78 -6.21 -2.18 17.91
CA ALA A 78 -6.47 -0.77 18.18
C ALA A 78 -5.48 0.16 17.46
N LEU A 79 -4.21 -0.24 17.37
CA LEU A 79 -3.22 0.52 16.61
C LEU A 79 -3.55 0.53 15.11
N ILE A 80 -3.95 -0.61 14.56
CA ILE A 80 -4.36 -0.72 13.15
C ILE A 80 -5.56 0.18 12.86
N ASP A 81 -6.55 0.22 13.74
CA ASP A 81 -7.72 1.10 13.58
C ASP A 81 -7.31 2.59 13.54
N VAL A 82 -6.41 3.02 14.42
CA VAL A 82 -5.90 4.39 14.43
C VAL A 82 -5.10 4.70 13.17
N PHE A 83 -4.22 3.79 12.76
CA PHE A 83 -3.42 3.93 11.54
C PHE A 83 -4.33 4.04 10.31
N SER A 84 -5.31 3.13 10.19
CA SER A 84 -6.28 3.12 9.09
C SER A 84 -7.13 4.38 9.07
N GLY A 85 -7.48 4.93 10.23
CA GLY A 85 -8.15 6.22 10.36
C GLY A 85 -7.36 7.38 9.74
N PHE A 86 -6.04 7.42 9.93
CA PHE A 86 -5.19 8.42 9.28
C PHE A 86 -4.98 8.13 7.80
N TYR A 87 -4.79 6.86 7.45
CA TYR A 87 -4.46 6.47 6.09
C TYR A 87 -5.66 6.57 5.14
N PHE A 88 -6.79 5.95 5.48
CA PHE A 88 -8.03 6.03 4.68
C PHE A 88 -8.84 7.29 5.00
N GLY A 89 -8.91 7.68 6.26
CA GLY A 89 -9.76 8.78 6.71
C GLY A 89 -11.27 8.48 6.60
N GLY A 90 -11.62 7.20 6.66
CA GLY A 90 -12.97 6.67 6.57
C GLY A 90 -12.96 5.16 6.76
N ASP A 91 -14.13 4.52 6.66
CA ASP A 91 -14.27 3.08 6.74
C ASP A 91 -13.59 2.41 5.52
N PRO A 92 -12.56 1.55 5.72
CA PRO A 92 -11.91 0.84 4.62
C PRO A 92 -12.84 -0.04 3.79
N ASP A 93 -13.90 -0.55 4.41
CA ASP A 93 -14.93 -1.38 3.76
C ASP A 93 -16.10 -0.55 3.22
N GLY A 94 -16.09 0.75 3.46
CA GLY A 94 -17.13 1.70 3.05
C GLY A 94 -16.93 2.26 1.64
N ASP A 95 -17.60 3.39 1.38
CA ASP A 95 -17.51 4.10 0.10
C ASP A 95 -16.18 4.89 0.01
N PRO A 96 -15.27 4.52 -0.93
CA PRO A 96 -14.00 5.23 -1.10
C PRO A 96 -14.13 6.72 -1.44
N SER A 97 -15.27 7.16 -1.97
CA SER A 97 -15.53 8.58 -2.24
C SER A 97 -15.63 9.44 -0.96
N GLN A 98 -15.83 8.79 0.17
CA GLN A 98 -15.89 9.43 1.50
C GLN A 98 -14.54 9.48 2.21
N TRP A 99 -13.49 8.87 1.63
CA TRP A 99 -12.18 8.84 2.26
C TRP A 99 -11.48 10.19 2.16
N THR A 100 -10.99 10.67 3.30
CA THR A 100 -10.31 11.96 3.44
C THR A 100 -8.88 11.82 3.96
N GLY A 101 -8.38 10.59 4.07
CA GLY A 101 -7.05 10.29 4.59
C GLY A 101 -5.92 10.46 3.57
N PHE A 102 -4.72 10.12 4.00
CA PHE A 102 -3.49 10.35 3.23
C PHE A 102 -3.43 9.56 1.93
N ILE A 103 -4.20 8.47 1.79
CA ILE A 103 -4.30 7.70 0.55
C ILE A 103 -4.75 8.55 -0.65
N GLY A 104 -5.58 9.57 -0.40
CA GLY A 104 -6.07 10.49 -1.43
C GLY A 104 -4.97 11.37 -2.04
N ASP A 105 -3.90 11.63 -1.29
CA ASP A 105 -2.80 12.52 -1.67
C ASP A 105 -1.65 11.80 -2.39
N GLU A 106 -1.71 10.48 -2.53
CA GLU A 106 -0.62 9.69 -3.15
C GLU A 106 -0.43 10.06 -4.62
N PRO A 107 0.79 10.46 -5.06
CA PRO A 107 1.05 10.70 -6.46
C PRO A 107 0.93 9.43 -7.30
N LEU A 108 0.28 9.50 -8.45
CA LEU A 108 0.32 8.43 -9.45
C LEU A 108 1.61 8.52 -10.26
N LEU A 109 2.28 7.37 -10.45
CA LEU A 109 3.52 7.25 -11.22
C LEU A 109 3.26 6.86 -12.67
N VAL A 110 2.03 6.48 -13.00
CA VAL A 110 1.59 6.06 -14.32
C VAL A 110 0.13 6.49 -14.51
N ASP A 111 -0.29 6.63 -15.76
CA ASP A 111 -1.69 6.91 -16.10
C ASP A 111 -2.35 5.73 -16.84
N ALA A 112 -3.67 5.80 -17.02
CA ALA A 112 -4.44 4.74 -17.67
C ALA A 112 -4.05 4.51 -19.13
N SER A 113 -3.47 5.49 -19.82
CA SER A 113 -3.06 5.39 -21.23
C SER A 113 -1.94 4.36 -21.43
N PHE A 114 -1.11 4.17 -20.40
CA PHE A 114 -0.09 3.12 -20.40
C PHE A 114 -0.71 1.74 -20.57
N PHE A 115 -1.72 1.41 -19.76
CA PHE A 115 -2.42 0.11 -19.81
C PHE A 115 -3.23 -0.04 -21.09
N ALA A 116 -3.86 1.04 -21.59
CA ALA A 116 -4.52 1.04 -22.88
C ALA A 116 -3.54 0.72 -24.03
N THR A 117 -2.31 1.22 -23.96
CA THR A 117 -1.26 0.92 -24.92
C THR A 117 -0.83 -0.55 -24.87
N LEU A 118 -0.69 -1.14 -23.68
CA LEU A 118 -0.40 -2.57 -23.54
C LEU A 118 -1.50 -3.43 -24.19
N SER A 119 -2.75 -3.09 -23.91
CA SER A 119 -3.91 -3.80 -24.48
C SER A 119 -3.97 -3.69 -26.02
N LYS A 120 -3.70 -2.51 -26.58
CA LYS A 120 -3.59 -2.32 -28.04
C LYS A 120 -2.50 -3.19 -28.66
N ARG A 121 -1.42 -3.43 -27.94
CA ARG A 121 -0.32 -4.32 -28.34
C ARG A 121 -0.62 -5.79 -28.09
N LYS A 122 -1.83 -6.13 -27.63
CA LYS A 122 -2.26 -7.49 -27.27
C LYS A 122 -1.41 -8.14 -26.17
N LEU A 123 -0.78 -7.33 -25.32
CA LEU A 123 -0.08 -7.79 -24.13
C LEU A 123 -1.10 -7.95 -23.00
N ARG A 124 -1.04 -9.10 -22.32
CA ARG A 124 -1.85 -9.35 -21.12
C ARG A 124 -1.13 -8.76 -19.91
N TRP A 125 -1.88 -8.20 -19.00
CA TRP A 125 -1.33 -7.57 -17.80
C TRP A 125 -2.28 -7.73 -16.61
N GLY A 126 -1.73 -7.56 -15.41
CA GLY A 126 -2.45 -7.59 -14.15
C GLY A 126 -1.57 -7.08 -13.01
N PHE A 127 -2.10 -7.13 -11.80
CA PHE A 127 -1.43 -6.60 -10.60
C PHE A 127 -1.27 -7.69 -9.55
N VAL A 128 -0.11 -7.67 -8.88
CA VAL A 128 0.19 -8.50 -7.70
C VAL A 128 0.81 -7.60 -6.65
N SER A 129 0.09 -7.34 -5.56
CA SER A 129 0.50 -6.39 -4.54
C SER A 129 0.32 -6.92 -3.13
N GLY A 130 1.20 -6.52 -2.22
CA GLY A 130 1.02 -6.70 -0.78
C GLY A 130 0.09 -5.66 -0.13
N ALA A 131 -0.49 -4.75 -0.91
CA ALA A 131 -1.44 -3.76 -0.41
C ALA A 131 -2.77 -4.42 0.00
N GLU A 132 -3.43 -3.84 1.01
CA GLU A 132 -4.78 -4.25 1.39
C GLU A 132 -5.76 -4.10 0.21
N PRO A 133 -6.70 -5.04 0.02
CA PRO A 133 -7.63 -5.01 -1.11
C PRO A 133 -8.38 -3.68 -1.30
N PRO A 134 -8.91 -3.01 -0.25
CA PRO A 134 -9.56 -1.71 -0.42
C PRO A 134 -8.63 -0.64 -0.99
N SER A 135 -7.39 -0.58 -0.47
CA SER A 135 -6.37 0.37 -0.90
C SER A 135 -5.96 0.13 -2.36
N ALA A 136 -5.70 -1.13 -2.73
CA ALA A 136 -5.35 -1.50 -4.10
C ALA A 136 -6.46 -1.14 -5.10
N ARG A 137 -7.71 -1.50 -4.78
CA ARG A 137 -8.88 -1.18 -5.63
C ARG A 137 -9.08 0.33 -5.78
N PHE A 138 -8.94 1.08 -4.69
CA PHE A 138 -9.06 2.54 -4.75
C PHE A 138 -8.10 3.15 -5.77
N VAL A 139 -6.83 2.76 -5.73
CA VAL A 139 -5.84 3.28 -6.67
C VAL A 139 -6.15 2.86 -8.10
N LEU A 140 -6.41 1.58 -8.33
CA LEU A 140 -6.60 1.07 -9.68
C LEU A 140 -7.93 1.53 -10.31
N GLN A 141 -9.00 1.54 -9.55
CA GLN A 141 -10.34 1.85 -10.06
C GLN A 141 -10.69 3.33 -9.93
N GLN A 142 -10.53 3.93 -8.73
CA GLN A 142 -10.93 5.31 -8.50
C GLN A 142 -9.91 6.32 -9.02
N ARG A 143 -8.61 6.06 -8.79
CA ARG A 143 -7.55 7.00 -9.17
C ARG A 143 -7.09 6.82 -10.62
N LEU A 144 -6.83 5.60 -11.07
CA LEU A 144 -6.45 5.28 -12.45
C LEU A 144 -7.64 5.15 -13.40
N GLY A 145 -8.83 4.84 -12.90
CA GLY A 145 -10.03 4.65 -13.73
C GLY A 145 -10.02 3.33 -14.52
N LEU A 146 -9.26 2.33 -14.08
CA LEU A 146 -9.28 1.01 -14.70
C LEU A 146 -10.56 0.27 -14.33
N GLN A 147 -11.21 -0.36 -15.32
CA GLN A 147 -12.40 -1.16 -15.07
C GLN A 147 -11.99 -2.60 -14.80
N ASP A 148 -12.34 -3.11 -13.62
CA ASP A 148 -12.17 -4.50 -13.21
C ASP A 148 -10.78 -5.11 -13.55
N PRO A 149 -9.67 -4.45 -13.14
CA PRO A 149 -8.33 -4.90 -13.48
C PRO A 149 -8.02 -6.22 -12.76
N PRO A 150 -7.36 -7.20 -13.40
CA PRO A 150 -6.90 -8.41 -12.73
C PRO A 150 -5.97 -8.06 -11.56
N LEU A 151 -6.33 -8.47 -10.34
CA LEU A 151 -5.63 -8.11 -9.11
C LEU A 151 -5.53 -9.31 -8.17
N ILE A 152 -4.32 -9.54 -7.67
CA ILE A 152 -4.04 -10.35 -6.49
C ILE A 152 -3.50 -9.40 -5.43
N ALA A 153 -4.21 -9.24 -4.32
CA ALA A 153 -3.88 -8.34 -3.21
C ALA A 153 -3.55 -9.12 -1.94
N MET A 154 -3.25 -8.41 -0.85
CA MET A 154 -3.01 -9.02 0.46
C MET A 154 -4.14 -9.97 0.84
N GLY A 155 -3.78 -11.20 1.23
CA GLY A 155 -4.72 -12.24 1.66
C GLY A 155 -5.29 -13.11 0.54
N ASP A 156 -5.12 -12.75 -0.73
CA ASP A 156 -5.57 -13.57 -1.86
C ASP A 156 -4.60 -14.74 -2.16
N ALA A 157 -3.34 -14.59 -1.78
CA ALA A 157 -2.27 -15.57 -1.94
C ALA A 157 -1.24 -15.41 -0.80
N PRO A 158 -0.29 -16.36 -0.63
CA PRO A 158 0.82 -16.18 0.29
C PRO A 158 1.61 -14.90 -0.01
N ASP A 159 2.18 -14.30 1.05
CA ASP A 159 2.93 -13.06 0.91
C ASP A 159 4.18 -13.23 0.03
N LYS A 160 4.52 -12.18 -0.72
CA LYS A 160 5.77 -12.16 -1.49
C LYS A 160 6.97 -12.37 -0.54
N PRO A 161 7.99 -13.14 -0.95
CA PRO A 161 8.26 -13.63 -2.30
C PRO A 161 7.78 -15.05 -2.61
N ASP A 162 6.76 -15.57 -1.95
CA ASP A 162 6.22 -16.90 -2.22
C ASP A 162 5.78 -17.00 -3.70
N PRO A 163 6.20 -18.05 -4.44
CA PRO A 163 5.92 -18.19 -5.87
C PRO A 163 4.55 -18.78 -6.20
N THR A 164 3.74 -19.19 -5.20
CA THR A 164 2.44 -19.88 -5.39
C THR A 164 1.26 -18.95 -5.61
#